data_568d43a1cdc52edd9c88856f127e8ddb
#
_entry.id   568d43a1cdc52edd9c88856f127e8ddb
#
_cell.length_a   1.000
_cell.length_b   1.000
_cell.length_c   1.000
_cell.angle_alpha   90.00
_cell.angle_beta   90.00
_cell.angle_gamma   90.00
#
_symmetry.space_group_name_H-M   'P 1'
#
loop_
_entity.id
_entity.type
_entity.pdbx_description
1 polymer ?
#
loop_
_entity_poly.entity_id
_entity_poly.type
_entity_poly.pdbx_seq_one_letter_code
_entity_poly.pdbx_strand_id
1 'polypeptide(L)'
;MGVRFQFCMVLISLVVNVPDSAAWGPQGHSVIGLIADGHLKPEVKELIAKKFNINSLADVATWADRSRKKRKEESSWHYTNIEEGEWTYNAERDCPDGACVTEKIHEFSGILRSTSLRERKKDALKFLVHFVGDVHQPLHLGNLKDRGGGTLRFLYKGKDVSLHYLWDGGLIDWDGEPPQANGNMFISPSECVDGLTSHCYLPPSLEGGEPPQVNERRHTPPPKA
;
A
#
# COMPACT_ATOMS: atom_id res chain seq x y z
N MET A 1 10.04 -66.05 -13.49
CA MET A 1 9.90 -65.15 -12.30
C MET A 1 10.42 -63.77 -12.68
N GLY A 2 9.52 -62.87 -13.01
CA GLY A 2 9.86 -61.48 -13.38
C GLY A 2 9.53 -60.55 -12.24
N VAL A 3 10.55 -59.93 -11.70
CA VAL A 3 10.38 -58.93 -10.63
C VAL A 3 10.07 -57.59 -11.30
N ARG A 4 8.82 -57.08 -11.13
CA ARG A 4 8.42 -55.76 -11.56
C ARG A 4 8.87 -54.76 -10.48
N PHE A 5 9.89 -53.95 -10.78
CA PHE A 5 10.22 -52.76 -9.98
C PHE A 5 9.20 -51.66 -10.28
N GLN A 6 8.38 -51.39 -9.28
CA GLN A 6 7.41 -50.28 -9.31
C GLN A 6 8.12 -49.03 -8.78
N PHE A 7 8.50 -48.13 -9.69
CA PHE A 7 9.06 -46.83 -9.33
C PHE A 7 7.93 -45.96 -8.77
N CYS A 8 7.92 -45.78 -7.45
CA CYS A 8 7.08 -44.83 -6.77
C CYS A 8 7.74 -43.44 -6.94
N MET A 9 7.25 -42.62 -7.89
CA MET A 9 7.65 -41.25 -8.01
C MET A 9 6.97 -40.45 -6.90
N VAL A 10 7.75 -40.13 -5.87
CA VAL A 10 7.34 -39.16 -4.85
C VAL A 10 7.50 -37.76 -5.44
N LEU A 11 6.39 -37.17 -5.88
CA LEU A 11 6.32 -35.75 -6.21
C LEU A 11 6.47 -34.95 -4.92
N ILE A 12 7.68 -34.52 -4.61
CA ILE A 12 7.90 -33.49 -3.58
C ILE A 12 7.41 -32.18 -4.17
N SER A 13 6.18 -31.81 -3.84
CA SER A 13 5.68 -30.44 -4.06
C SER A 13 6.50 -29.51 -3.18
N LEU A 14 7.48 -28.84 -3.74
CA LEU A 14 8.10 -27.68 -3.12
C LEU A 14 7.02 -26.62 -2.99
N VAL A 15 6.44 -26.52 -1.79
CA VAL A 15 5.63 -25.36 -1.40
C VAL A 15 6.61 -24.20 -1.29
N VAL A 16 6.77 -23.47 -2.37
CA VAL A 16 7.42 -22.17 -2.33
C VAL A 16 6.50 -21.26 -1.52
N ASN A 17 6.83 -21.07 -0.25
CA ASN A 17 6.23 -19.98 0.52
C ASN A 17 6.63 -18.66 -0.15
N VAL A 18 5.79 -18.17 -1.04
CA VAL A 18 5.84 -16.78 -1.49
C VAL A 18 5.41 -15.97 -0.26
N PRO A 19 6.28 -15.11 0.31
CA PRO A 19 5.83 -14.25 1.40
C PRO A 19 4.62 -13.46 0.90
N ASP A 20 3.56 -13.45 1.71
CA ASP A 20 2.38 -12.62 1.44
C ASP A 20 2.88 -11.19 1.21
N SER A 21 2.70 -10.67 0.00
CA SER A 21 2.95 -9.25 -0.28
C SER A 21 2.06 -8.44 0.62
N ALA A 22 2.65 -7.89 1.67
CA ALA A 22 2.02 -6.80 2.40
C ALA A 22 2.29 -5.55 1.58
N ALA A 23 1.32 -4.66 1.41
CA ALA A 23 1.53 -3.28 0.97
C ALA A 23 2.76 -2.69 1.67
N TRP A 24 2.97 -1.44 1.77
CA TRP A 24 4.09 -0.99 2.62
C TRP A 24 4.31 -1.96 3.78
N GLY A 25 5.55 -2.36 4.04
CA GLY A 25 5.87 -3.18 5.22
C GLY A 25 5.36 -2.52 6.51
N PRO A 26 5.41 -3.21 7.64
CA PRO A 26 4.88 -2.68 8.91
C PRO A 26 5.38 -1.28 9.28
N GLN A 27 6.64 -0.98 8.94
CA GLN A 27 7.25 0.33 9.17
C GLN A 27 6.61 1.40 8.29
N GLY A 28 6.43 1.15 6.99
CA GLY A 28 5.80 2.09 6.06
C GLY A 28 4.38 2.43 6.49
N HIS A 29 3.55 1.44 6.82
CA HIS A 29 2.20 1.69 7.36
C HIS A 29 2.22 2.50 8.65
N SER A 30 3.15 2.20 9.58
CA SER A 30 3.28 2.96 10.82
C SER A 30 3.66 4.42 10.56
N VAL A 31 4.58 4.67 9.63
CA VAL A 31 4.98 6.04 9.22
C VAL A 31 3.80 6.80 8.63
N ILE A 32 3.03 6.19 7.73
CA ILE A 32 1.82 6.82 7.16
C ILE A 32 0.80 7.13 8.25
N GLY A 33 0.60 6.20 9.21
CA GLY A 33 -0.26 6.42 10.37
C GLY A 33 0.17 7.61 11.22
N LEU A 34 1.48 7.77 11.48
CA LEU A 34 2.04 8.92 12.22
C LEU A 34 1.86 10.24 11.45
N ILE A 35 2.08 10.25 10.14
CA ILE A 35 1.83 11.41 9.29
C ILE A 35 0.35 11.81 9.37
N ALA A 36 -0.55 10.84 9.22
CA ALA A 36 -1.99 11.09 9.32
C ALA A 36 -2.38 11.64 10.70
N ASP A 37 -1.81 11.11 11.78
CA ASP A 37 -2.01 11.65 13.14
C ASP A 37 -1.57 13.12 13.23
N GLY A 38 -0.46 13.49 12.59
CA GLY A 38 0.00 14.88 12.56
C GLY A 38 -1.00 15.84 11.94
N HIS A 39 -1.79 15.38 10.97
CA HIS A 39 -2.79 16.18 10.25
C HIS A 39 -4.20 16.12 10.85
N LEU A 40 -4.46 15.24 11.82
CA LEU A 40 -5.77 15.22 12.49
C LEU A 40 -5.96 16.44 13.38
N LYS A 41 -7.15 17.04 13.30
CA LYS A 41 -7.56 18.07 14.24
C LYS A 41 -7.63 17.50 15.66
N PRO A 42 -7.28 18.28 16.71
CA PRO A 42 -7.27 17.81 18.09
C PRO A 42 -8.58 17.16 18.54
N GLU A 43 -9.72 17.76 18.18
CA GLU A 43 -11.05 17.24 18.51
C GLU A 43 -11.35 15.90 17.84
N VAL A 44 -10.78 15.64 16.65
CA VAL A 44 -10.92 14.35 15.94
C VAL A 44 -10.06 13.28 16.62
N LYS A 45 -8.84 13.62 17.03
CA LYS A 45 -7.97 12.72 17.82
C LYS A 45 -8.66 12.29 19.11
N GLU A 46 -9.18 13.26 19.85
CA GLU A 46 -9.90 12.98 21.10
C GLU A 46 -11.14 12.11 20.87
N LEU A 47 -11.91 12.40 19.82
CA LEU A 47 -13.07 11.59 19.44
C LEU A 47 -12.68 10.14 19.14
N ILE A 48 -11.61 9.91 18.36
CA ILE A 48 -11.12 8.58 18.00
C ILE A 48 -10.65 7.84 19.25
N ALA A 49 -9.85 8.48 20.11
CA ALA A 49 -9.37 7.89 21.34
C ALA A 49 -10.53 7.50 22.27
N LYS A 50 -11.45 8.42 22.52
CA LYS A 50 -12.59 8.21 23.42
C LYS A 50 -13.58 7.18 22.88
N LYS A 51 -13.87 7.23 21.57
CA LYS A 51 -14.90 6.38 20.96
C LYS A 51 -14.40 4.99 20.63
N PHE A 52 -13.16 4.85 20.15
CA PHE A 52 -12.65 3.61 19.62
C PHE A 52 -11.50 3.01 20.45
N ASN A 53 -11.00 3.73 21.46
CA ASN A 53 -9.81 3.36 22.22
C ASN A 53 -8.61 3.14 21.29
N ILE A 54 -8.37 4.11 20.39
CA ILE A 54 -7.22 4.19 19.48
C ILE A 54 -6.55 5.53 19.77
N ASN A 55 -5.33 5.50 20.31
CA ASN A 55 -4.58 6.69 20.68
C ASN A 55 -3.72 7.25 19.55
N SER A 56 -3.30 6.38 18.63
CA SER A 56 -2.61 6.75 17.41
C SER A 56 -3.09 5.89 16.25
N LEU A 57 -3.19 6.47 15.05
CA LEU A 57 -3.49 5.72 13.83
C LEU A 57 -2.36 4.75 13.50
N ALA A 58 -1.12 5.07 13.86
CA ALA A 58 0.03 4.18 13.69
C ALA A 58 -0.13 2.85 14.44
N ASP A 59 -0.77 2.85 15.64
CA ASP A 59 -1.00 1.63 16.44
C ASP A 59 -1.88 0.60 15.72
N VAL A 60 -2.71 1.07 14.81
CA VAL A 60 -3.67 0.23 14.06
C VAL A 60 -3.33 0.08 12.58
N ALA A 61 -2.30 0.76 12.10
CA ALA A 61 -1.95 0.82 10.68
C ALA A 61 -1.65 -0.56 10.05
N THR A 62 -1.16 -1.53 10.82
CA THR A 62 -0.88 -2.90 10.35
C THR A 62 -1.98 -3.90 10.71
N TRP A 63 -3.13 -3.43 11.21
CA TRP A 63 -4.16 -4.33 11.70
C TRP A 63 -4.80 -5.15 10.57
N ALA A 64 -5.03 -4.57 9.40
CA ALA A 64 -5.65 -5.25 8.27
C ALA A 64 -4.79 -6.42 7.75
N ASP A 65 -3.47 -6.28 7.72
CA ASP A 65 -2.55 -7.37 7.38
C ASP A 65 -2.66 -8.56 8.34
N ARG A 66 -2.82 -8.27 9.64
CA ARG A 66 -3.04 -9.33 10.63
C ARG A 66 -4.42 -9.98 10.47
N SER A 67 -5.41 -9.19 10.03
CA SER A 67 -6.76 -9.65 9.80
C SER A 67 -6.85 -10.62 8.63
N ARG A 68 -6.27 -10.30 7.47
CA ARG A 68 -6.29 -11.14 6.27
C ARG A 68 -5.60 -12.50 6.46
N LYS A 69 -4.68 -12.63 7.42
CA LYS A 69 -4.08 -13.93 7.78
C LYS A 69 -5.11 -14.91 8.33
N LYS A 70 -6.18 -14.39 8.95
CA LYS A 70 -7.29 -15.17 9.51
C LYS A 70 -8.48 -15.24 8.56
N ARG A 71 -8.72 -14.19 7.77
CA ARG A 71 -9.82 -14.02 6.84
C ARG A 71 -9.24 -13.86 5.43
N LYS A 72 -9.02 -14.99 4.76
CA LYS A 72 -8.32 -15.04 3.47
C LYS A 72 -9.04 -14.28 2.35
N GLU A 73 -10.35 -14.11 2.45
CA GLU A 73 -11.17 -13.29 1.57
C GLU A 73 -10.76 -11.82 1.56
N GLU A 74 -10.10 -11.33 2.61
CA GLU A 74 -9.62 -9.96 2.68
C GLU A 74 -8.32 -9.73 1.89
N SER A 75 -7.68 -10.78 1.38
CA SER A 75 -6.38 -10.66 0.71
C SER A 75 -6.43 -9.80 -0.54
N SER A 76 -7.52 -9.85 -1.33
CA SER A 76 -7.71 -9.01 -2.51
C SER A 76 -8.01 -7.54 -2.21
N TRP A 77 -8.42 -7.23 -0.97
CA TRP A 77 -8.81 -5.86 -0.57
C TRP A 77 -7.64 -4.88 -0.47
N HIS A 78 -6.41 -5.38 -0.53
CA HIS A 78 -5.19 -4.60 -0.31
C HIS A 78 -4.63 -3.94 -1.59
N TYR A 79 -5.14 -4.29 -2.76
CA TYR A 79 -4.67 -3.77 -4.04
C TYR A 79 -5.79 -3.69 -5.08
N THR A 80 -5.54 -2.95 -6.15
CA THR A 80 -6.33 -2.96 -7.38
C THR A 80 -5.39 -3.15 -8.55
N ASN A 81 -5.57 -4.20 -9.34
CA ASN A 81 -4.80 -4.39 -10.56
C ASN A 81 -5.55 -3.73 -11.73
N ILE A 82 -4.86 -2.82 -12.42
CA ILE A 82 -5.38 -2.12 -13.60
C ILE A 82 -4.98 -2.89 -14.86
N GLU A 83 -5.88 -2.98 -15.83
CA GLU A 83 -5.60 -3.68 -17.09
C GLU A 83 -4.44 -3.05 -17.85
N GLU A 84 -3.65 -3.89 -18.56
CA GLU A 84 -2.49 -3.43 -19.32
C GLU A 84 -2.87 -2.41 -20.39
N GLY A 85 -2.17 -1.29 -20.43
CA GLY A 85 -2.44 -0.19 -21.37
C GLY A 85 -3.44 0.83 -20.88
N GLU A 86 -4.08 0.58 -19.74
CA GLU A 86 -5.00 1.51 -19.10
C GLU A 86 -4.30 2.35 -18.02
N TRP A 87 -4.69 3.63 -17.91
CA TRP A 87 -4.09 4.58 -16.98
C TRP A 87 -5.07 5.13 -15.96
N THR A 88 -6.33 4.72 -16.07
CA THR A 88 -7.40 5.16 -15.19
C THR A 88 -8.14 3.97 -14.63
N TYR A 89 -8.51 4.05 -13.36
CA TYR A 89 -9.33 3.06 -12.70
C TYR A 89 -10.76 3.04 -13.29
N ASN A 90 -11.26 1.83 -13.54
CA ASN A 90 -12.65 1.58 -13.92
C ASN A 90 -13.18 0.43 -13.04
N ALA A 91 -14.20 0.69 -12.23
CA ALA A 91 -14.72 -0.28 -11.26
C ALA A 91 -15.25 -1.56 -11.92
N GLU A 92 -15.94 -1.44 -13.06
CA GLU A 92 -16.52 -2.60 -13.75
C GLU A 92 -15.44 -3.51 -14.36
N ARG A 93 -14.30 -2.93 -14.78
CA ARG A 93 -13.18 -3.65 -15.37
C ARG A 93 -12.22 -4.19 -14.31
N ASP A 94 -11.80 -3.31 -13.37
CA ASP A 94 -10.66 -3.58 -12.49
C ASP A 94 -11.08 -4.14 -11.11
N CYS A 95 -12.38 -4.04 -10.78
CA CYS A 95 -12.90 -4.48 -9.49
C CYS A 95 -14.38 -4.92 -9.56
N PRO A 96 -14.74 -5.85 -10.47
CA PRO A 96 -16.13 -6.19 -10.74
C PRO A 96 -16.89 -6.79 -9.54
N ASP A 97 -16.17 -7.37 -8.58
CA ASP A 97 -16.71 -7.96 -7.36
C ASP A 97 -16.68 -7.00 -6.15
N GLY A 98 -16.16 -5.77 -6.33
CA GLY A 98 -15.98 -4.80 -5.25
C GLY A 98 -14.96 -5.23 -4.18
N ALA A 99 -14.14 -6.26 -4.46
CA ALA A 99 -13.18 -6.83 -3.52
C ALA A 99 -11.75 -6.35 -3.77
N CYS A 100 -11.55 -5.06 -4.00
CA CYS A 100 -10.27 -4.41 -4.21
C CYS A 100 -10.11 -3.19 -3.30
N VAL A 101 -8.89 -2.66 -3.17
CA VAL A 101 -8.57 -1.57 -2.24
C VAL A 101 -9.38 -0.31 -2.53
N THR A 102 -9.58 0.03 -3.80
CA THR A 102 -10.31 1.23 -4.21
C THR A 102 -11.76 1.20 -3.72
N GLU A 103 -12.48 0.10 -3.99
CA GLU A 103 -13.87 -0.05 -3.56
C GLU A 103 -14.00 -0.22 -2.04
N LYS A 104 -13.04 -0.88 -1.39
CA LYS A 104 -13.05 -1.01 0.06
C LYS A 104 -12.82 0.32 0.79
N ILE A 105 -12.04 1.23 0.25
CA ILE A 105 -11.93 2.59 0.79
C ILE A 105 -13.29 3.29 0.73
N HIS A 106 -14.02 3.19 -0.37
CA HIS A 106 -15.37 3.76 -0.49
C HIS A 106 -16.35 3.12 0.51
N GLU A 107 -16.37 1.80 0.60
CA GLU A 107 -17.23 1.05 1.53
C GLU A 107 -16.99 1.48 2.99
N PHE A 108 -15.74 1.41 3.46
CA PHE A 108 -15.43 1.71 4.86
C PHE A 108 -15.59 3.20 5.19
N SER A 109 -15.36 4.09 4.23
CA SER A 109 -15.69 5.51 4.38
C SER A 109 -17.20 5.72 4.56
N GLY A 110 -18.02 4.98 3.82
CA GLY A 110 -19.48 4.98 3.98
C GLY A 110 -19.91 4.48 5.36
N ILE A 111 -19.28 3.40 5.87
CA ILE A 111 -19.56 2.86 7.21
C ILE A 111 -19.25 3.89 8.30
N LEU A 112 -18.16 4.63 8.21
CA LEU A 112 -17.84 5.68 9.20
C LEU A 112 -18.91 6.78 9.24
N ARG A 113 -19.46 7.16 8.08
CA ARG A 113 -20.52 8.18 7.97
C ARG A 113 -21.92 7.67 8.34
N SER A 114 -22.12 6.35 8.35
CA SER A 114 -23.44 5.73 8.60
C SER A 114 -23.83 5.73 10.09
N THR A 115 -24.99 5.18 10.39
CA THR A 115 -25.48 4.89 11.76
C THR A 115 -25.01 3.53 12.28
N SER A 116 -24.03 2.89 11.64
CA SER A 116 -23.53 1.57 12.01
C SER A 116 -23.04 1.50 13.46
N LEU A 117 -23.05 0.28 14.00
CA LEU A 117 -22.56 -0.01 15.34
C LEU A 117 -21.11 0.46 15.55
N ARG A 118 -20.78 0.83 16.78
CA ARG A 118 -19.46 1.33 17.17
C ARG A 118 -18.32 0.40 16.73
N GLU A 119 -18.45 -0.91 16.96
CA GLU A 119 -17.39 -1.86 16.65
C GLU A 119 -17.17 -1.97 15.13
N ARG A 120 -18.25 -1.95 14.32
CA ARG A 120 -18.13 -1.91 12.86
C ARG A 120 -17.42 -0.65 12.37
N LYS A 121 -17.70 0.52 12.98
CA LYS A 121 -16.98 1.76 12.68
C LYS A 121 -15.52 1.72 13.12
N LYS A 122 -15.22 1.09 14.25
CA LYS A 122 -13.85 0.89 14.72
C LYS A 122 -13.04 0.06 13.72
N ASP A 123 -13.59 -1.05 13.24
CA ASP A 123 -12.91 -1.87 12.24
C ASP A 123 -12.80 -1.16 10.89
N ALA A 124 -13.85 -0.43 10.47
CA ALA A 124 -13.80 0.40 9.28
C ALA A 124 -12.68 1.47 9.35
N LEU A 125 -12.47 2.09 10.50
CA LEU A 125 -11.36 3.03 10.69
C LEU A 125 -10.01 2.34 10.53
N LYS A 126 -9.82 1.17 11.13
CA LYS A 126 -8.56 0.40 10.99
C LYS A 126 -8.27 0.00 9.55
N PHE A 127 -9.30 -0.46 8.82
CA PHE A 127 -9.18 -0.76 7.41
C PHE A 127 -8.79 0.48 6.60
N LEU A 128 -9.46 1.61 6.83
CA LEU A 128 -9.15 2.85 6.13
C LEU A 128 -7.72 3.33 6.35
N VAL A 129 -7.24 3.30 7.61
CA VAL A 129 -5.86 3.69 7.93
C VAL A 129 -4.87 2.85 7.12
N HIS A 130 -5.12 1.55 7.01
CA HIS A 130 -4.27 0.63 6.24
C HIS A 130 -4.40 0.85 4.73
N PHE A 131 -5.62 0.81 4.20
CA PHE A 131 -5.88 0.84 2.76
C PHE A 131 -5.54 2.18 2.11
N VAL A 132 -5.68 3.29 2.83
CA VAL A 132 -5.16 4.58 2.37
C VAL A 132 -3.64 4.51 2.26
N GLY A 133 -2.96 3.83 3.18
CA GLY A 133 -1.54 3.52 3.04
C GLY A 133 -1.23 2.69 1.79
N ASP A 134 -2.01 1.63 1.56
CA ASP A 134 -1.86 0.73 0.41
C ASP A 134 -1.90 1.48 -0.93
N VAL A 135 -2.89 2.35 -1.14
CA VAL A 135 -3.01 3.11 -2.40
C VAL A 135 -1.91 4.16 -2.61
N HIS A 136 -1.12 4.47 -1.59
CA HIS A 136 0.07 5.31 -1.73
C HIS A 136 1.32 4.52 -2.13
N GLN A 137 1.25 3.18 -2.17
CA GLN A 137 2.28 2.34 -2.76
C GLN A 137 1.93 2.13 -4.26
N PRO A 138 2.75 2.64 -5.20
CA PRO A 138 2.38 2.67 -6.62
C PRO A 138 2.01 1.31 -7.22
N LEU A 139 2.63 0.23 -6.75
CA LEU A 139 2.38 -1.11 -7.28
C LEU A 139 1.11 -1.76 -6.73
N HIS A 140 0.47 -1.15 -5.72
CA HIS A 140 -0.87 -1.55 -5.25
C HIS A 140 -2.01 -1.06 -6.15
N LEU A 141 -1.71 -0.13 -7.06
CA LEU A 141 -2.53 0.22 -8.22
C LEU A 141 -1.78 -0.17 -9.51
N GLY A 142 -1.12 -1.33 -9.48
CA GLY A 142 -0.22 -1.79 -10.51
C GLY A 142 -0.90 -2.50 -11.66
N ASN A 143 -0.09 -2.97 -12.60
CA ASN A 143 -0.56 -3.67 -13.79
C ASN A 143 -1.02 -5.10 -13.44
N LEU A 144 -2.15 -5.52 -14.01
CA LEU A 144 -2.69 -6.87 -13.84
C LEU A 144 -1.72 -7.95 -14.35
N LYS A 145 -1.05 -7.71 -15.48
CA LYS A 145 -0.19 -8.68 -16.16
C LYS A 145 1.02 -9.09 -15.33
N ASP A 146 1.66 -8.14 -14.65
CA ASP A 146 2.81 -8.40 -13.79
C ASP A 146 2.45 -8.51 -12.30
N ARG A 147 1.15 -8.46 -12.00
CA ARG A 147 0.61 -8.57 -10.64
C ARG A 147 1.18 -7.49 -9.73
N GLY A 148 1.15 -6.23 -10.21
CA GLY A 148 1.73 -5.11 -9.48
C GLY A 148 3.24 -5.28 -9.26
N GLY A 149 3.98 -5.75 -10.26
CA GLY A 149 5.43 -6.00 -10.14
C GLY A 149 5.80 -7.27 -9.36
N GLY A 150 4.82 -8.09 -8.96
CA GLY A 150 5.04 -9.32 -8.19
C GLY A 150 5.81 -10.39 -8.97
N THR A 151 5.69 -10.40 -10.31
CA THR A 151 6.39 -11.33 -11.18
C THR A 151 7.74 -10.81 -11.69
N LEU A 152 8.03 -9.51 -11.52
CA LEU A 152 9.30 -8.91 -11.92
C LEU A 152 10.37 -9.17 -10.86
N ARG A 153 11.44 -9.89 -11.23
CA ARG A 153 12.46 -10.36 -10.29
C ARG A 153 13.75 -9.57 -10.46
N PHE A 154 14.40 -9.29 -9.32
CA PHE A 154 15.67 -8.56 -9.23
C PHE A 154 16.60 -9.18 -8.21
N LEU A 155 17.89 -9.05 -8.46
CA LEU A 155 18.89 -9.33 -7.44
C LEU A 155 19.13 -8.06 -6.59
N TYR A 156 18.68 -8.07 -5.36
CA TYR A 156 18.86 -6.96 -4.41
C TYR A 156 19.56 -7.43 -3.14
N LYS A 157 20.70 -6.82 -2.80
CA LYS A 157 21.55 -7.22 -1.66
C LYS A 157 21.84 -8.74 -1.62
N GLY A 158 22.09 -9.34 -2.79
CA GLY A 158 22.36 -10.79 -2.93
C GLY A 158 21.14 -11.71 -2.80
N LYS A 159 19.94 -11.17 -2.70
CA LYS A 159 18.66 -11.94 -2.63
C LYS A 159 17.85 -11.72 -3.89
N ASP A 160 17.23 -12.78 -4.39
CA ASP A 160 16.26 -12.71 -5.47
C ASP A 160 14.91 -12.23 -4.90
N VAL A 161 14.49 -11.03 -5.28
CA VAL A 161 13.27 -10.36 -4.77
C VAL A 161 12.38 -9.90 -5.92
N SER A 162 11.08 -9.74 -5.67
CA SER A 162 10.18 -9.09 -6.63
C SER A 162 10.28 -7.57 -6.54
N LEU A 163 9.91 -6.87 -7.61
CA LEU A 163 9.78 -5.41 -7.59
C LEU A 163 8.77 -4.98 -6.52
N HIS A 164 7.66 -5.71 -6.40
CA HIS A 164 6.64 -5.45 -5.37
C HIS A 164 7.25 -5.50 -3.95
N TYR A 165 7.95 -6.59 -3.61
CA TYR A 165 8.63 -6.70 -2.31
C TYR A 165 9.65 -5.58 -2.07
N LEU A 166 10.39 -5.19 -3.13
CA LEU A 166 11.37 -4.11 -3.01
C LEU A 166 10.71 -2.79 -2.59
N TRP A 167 9.55 -2.47 -3.18
CA TRP A 167 8.78 -1.28 -2.82
C TRP A 167 8.09 -1.39 -1.46
N ASP A 168 7.57 -2.56 -1.10
CA ASP A 168 6.84 -2.75 0.16
C ASP A 168 7.73 -2.55 1.40
N GLY A 169 8.96 -3.05 1.34
CA GLY A 169 9.83 -3.03 2.49
C GLY A 169 11.31 -2.96 2.15
N GLY A 170 11.74 -3.57 1.05
CA GLY A 170 13.16 -3.71 0.74
C GLY A 170 13.93 -2.38 0.63
N LEU A 171 13.26 -1.29 0.24
CA LEU A 171 13.83 0.06 0.21
C LEU A 171 13.74 0.77 1.56
N ILE A 172 12.80 0.40 2.41
CA ILE A 172 12.54 1.01 3.71
C ILE A 172 13.32 0.30 4.81
N ASP A 173 13.50 -1.03 4.69
CA ASP A 173 14.29 -1.86 5.61
C ASP A 173 15.80 -1.56 5.49
N TRP A 174 16.10 -0.28 5.62
CA TRP A 174 17.48 0.20 5.68
C TRP A 174 18.03 -0.09 7.06
N ASP A 175 19.02 -0.99 7.12
CA ASP A 175 19.91 -1.24 8.26
C ASP A 175 19.33 -1.83 9.57
N GLY A 176 18.12 -2.42 9.55
CA GLY A 176 17.63 -3.22 10.68
C GLY A 176 17.20 -2.45 11.93
N GLU A 177 17.33 -1.13 11.97
CA GLU A 177 16.80 -0.30 13.02
C GLU A 177 15.36 0.12 12.68
N PRO A 178 14.40 -0.13 13.58
CA PRO A 178 13.06 0.43 13.39
C PRO A 178 13.17 1.95 13.38
N PRO A 179 12.41 2.67 12.52
CA PRO A 179 12.36 4.12 12.60
C PRO A 179 11.93 4.47 14.02
N GLN A 180 12.88 4.97 14.79
CA GLN A 180 12.61 5.49 16.11
C GLN A 180 11.72 6.71 15.89
N ALA A 181 10.59 6.77 16.58
CA ALA A 181 9.74 7.96 16.65
C ALA A 181 10.44 9.10 17.43
N ASN A 182 11.72 9.29 17.16
CA ASN A 182 12.48 10.45 17.58
C ASN A 182 12.07 11.56 16.64
N GLY A 183 11.34 12.54 17.18
CA GLY A 183 10.70 13.66 16.49
C GLY A 183 11.51 14.46 15.46
N ASN A 184 12.69 13.99 15.10
CA ASN A 184 13.62 14.63 14.16
C ASN A 184 13.60 14.06 12.73
N MET A 185 12.79 13.02 12.44
CA MET A 185 12.68 12.50 11.08
C MET A 185 11.46 13.03 10.32
N PHE A 186 10.61 13.77 10.99
CA PHE A 186 9.55 14.54 10.35
C PHE A 186 9.96 16.00 10.38
N ILE A 187 10.44 16.51 9.24
CA ILE A 187 10.57 17.95 9.05
C ILE A 187 9.18 18.52 9.25
N SER A 188 9.01 19.32 10.29
CA SER A 188 7.70 19.95 10.53
C SER A 188 7.38 20.86 9.33
N PRO A 189 6.12 21.04 8.95
CA PRO A 189 5.76 21.98 7.89
C PRO A 189 6.33 23.40 8.11
N SER A 190 6.61 23.78 9.36
CA SER A 190 7.26 25.04 9.70
C SER A 190 8.75 25.09 9.35
N GLU A 191 9.44 23.95 9.29
CA GLU A 191 10.86 23.89 8.90
C GLU A 191 11.07 23.88 7.39
N CYS A 192 10.01 23.59 6.62
CA CYS A 192 10.03 23.68 5.16
C CYS A 192 9.88 25.13 4.62
N VAL A 193 9.57 26.11 5.46
CA VAL A 193 9.30 27.50 5.04
C VAL A 193 10.58 28.28 4.69
N ASP A 194 11.73 27.87 5.20
CA ASP A 194 12.98 28.64 5.05
C ASP A 194 13.82 28.28 3.79
N GLY A 195 13.26 27.49 2.85
CA GLY A 195 13.78 27.34 1.47
C GLY A 195 15.19 26.75 1.32
N LEU A 196 15.81 26.20 2.36
CA LEU A 196 17.24 25.81 2.38
C LEU A 196 17.49 24.31 2.47
N THR A 197 16.48 23.43 2.47
CA THR A 197 16.71 22.00 2.39
C THR A 197 16.19 21.41 1.09
N SER A 198 17.11 20.95 0.26
CA SER A 198 16.90 20.32 -1.06
C SER A 198 16.06 19.00 -1.02
N HIS A 199 15.34 18.73 0.05
CA HIS A 199 14.62 17.47 0.29
C HIS A 199 13.12 17.64 0.59
N CYS A 200 12.59 18.87 0.61
CA CYS A 200 11.17 19.11 0.79
C CYS A 200 10.48 19.26 -0.57
N TYR A 201 9.93 18.18 -1.10
CA TYR A 201 8.98 18.27 -2.20
C TYR A 201 7.58 18.49 -1.62
N LEU A 202 7.12 19.72 -1.55
CA LEU A 202 5.71 20.05 -1.36
C LEU A 202 5.05 20.05 -2.74
N PRO A 203 3.99 19.26 -2.98
CA PRO A 203 3.18 19.44 -4.18
C PRO A 203 2.61 20.87 -4.15
N PRO A 204 2.51 21.56 -5.29
CA PRO A 204 1.97 22.92 -5.34
C PRO A 204 0.58 22.92 -4.73
N SER A 205 0.34 23.88 -3.82
CA SER A 205 -0.96 24.12 -3.19
C SER A 205 -2.03 24.27 -4.26
N LEU A 206 -3.18 23.64 -4.04
CA LEU A 206 -4.39 23.76 -4.87
C LEU A 206 -5.08 25.13 -4.70
N GLU A 207 -4.32 26.21 -4.67
CA GLU A 207 -4.84 27.57 -4.75
C GLU A 207 -4.57 28.12 -6.17
N GLY A 208 -5.59 28.01 -7.04
CA GLY A 208 -5.90 28.94 -8.13
C GLY A 208 -4.82 29.19 -9.20
N GLY A 209 -3.89 28.30 -9.46
CA GLY A 209 -2.91 28.45 -10.54
C GLY A 209 -3.25 27.55 -11.74
N GLU A 210 -3.20 28.11 -12.95
CA GLU A 210 -3.29 27.35 -14.20
C GLU A 210 -2.32 26.15 -14.19
N PRO A 211 -2.75 24.96 -14.69
CA PRO A 211 -1.87 23.80 -14.76
C PRO A 211 -0.65 24.11 -15.65
N PRO A 212 0.56 23.65 -15.27
CA PRO A 212 1.73 23.84 -16.10
C PRO A 212 1.52 23.21 -17.48
N GLN A 213 1.78 23.99 -18.54
CA GLN A 213 1.74 23.52 -19.91
C GLN A 213 2.73 22.36 -20.08
N VAL A 214 2.23 21.17 -20.28
CA VAL A 214 3.03 20.00 -20.61
C VAL A 214 3.56 20.20 -22.02
N ASN A 215 4.86 20.45 -22.13
CA ASN A 215 5.55 20.56 -23.41
C ASN A 215 5.66 19.15 -23.99
N GLU A 216 4.71 18.77 -24.84
CA GLU A 216 4.71 17.51 -25.59
C GLU A 216 5.93 17.48 -26.53
N ARG A 217 7.04 16.93 -26.07
CA ARG A 217 8.08 16.47 -26.98
C ARG A 217 7.56 15.21 -27.67
N ARG A 218 7.15 15.35 -28.92
CA ARG A 218 6.80 14.24 -29.82
C ARG A 218 7.96 13.27 -29.89
N HIS A 219 7.76 12.07 -29.34
CA HIS A 219 8.62 10.94 -29.64
C HIS A 219 8.33 10.49 -31.06
N THR A 220 9.24 10.79 -31.99
CA THR A 220 9.26 10.15 -33.31
C THR A 220 9.78 8.73 -33.13
N PRO A 221 9.09 7.70 -33.65
CA PRO A 221 9.59 6.33 -33.61
C PRO A 221 10.83 6.18 -34.52
N PRO A 222 11.77 5.27 -34.19
CA PRO A 222 12.93 5.01 -35.04
C PRO A 222 12.51 4.40 -36.40
N PRO A 223 13.27 4.65 -37.48
CA PRO A 223 12.97 4.09 -38.78
C PRO A 223 13.04 2.56 -38.75
N LYS A 224 12.09 1.92 -39.42
CA LYS A 224 12.10 0.48 -39.65
C LYS A 224 13.25 0.12 -40.58
N ALA A 225 14.09 -0.84 -40.17
CA ALA A 225 15.06 -1.50 -41.02
C ALA A 225 14.39 -2.60 -41.87
#